data_2350002308f4e36998db8e9eec01564f
#
_entry.id   2350002308f4e36998db8e9eec01564f
#
_cell.length_a   1.000
_cell.length_b   1.000
_cell.length_c   1.000
_cell.angle_alpha   90.00
_cell.angle_beta   90.00
_cell.angle_gamma   90.00
#
_symmetry.space_group_name_H-M   'P 1'
#
loop_
_entity.id
_entity.type
_entity.pdbx_description
1 polymer ?
#
loop_
_entity_poly.entity_id
_entity_poly.type
_entity_poly.pdbx_seq_one_letter_code
_entity_poly.pdbx_strand_id
1 'polypeptide(L)' 'MSNINDKYKKLGLNISYYRKEKGLSQLQLAERINISRTHMSRIETASCAVSLEVIFKICEELNVPINKIFEFR' A
#
# COMPACT_ATOMS: atom_id res chain seq x y z
N MET A 1 -3.70 21.62 -9.63
CA MET A 1 -2.61 21.47 -8.66
C MET A 1 -2.81 20.20 -7.87
N SER A 2 -1.84 19.30 -7.93
CA SER A 2 -1.95 18.09 -7.13
C SER A 2 -1.61 18.41 -5.68
N ASN A 3 -2.35 17.83 -4.74
CA ASN A 3 -2.03 17.95 -3.34
C ASN A 3 -1.52 16.60 -2.83
N ILE A 4 -1.01 16.60 -1.61
CA ILE A 4 -0.41 15.39 -1.04
C ILE A 4 -1.43 14.27 -0.86
N ASN A 5 -2.71 14.61 -0.64
CA ASN A 5 -3.76 13.62 -0.50
C ASN A 5 -3.97 12.82 -1.78
N ASP A 6 -3.84 13.46 -2.94
CA ASP A 6 -3.95 12.75 -4.22
C ASP A 6 -2.84 11.73 -4.38
N LYS A 7 -1.64 12.07 -3.93
CA LYS A 7 -0.49 11.15 -3.98
C LYS A 7 -0.71 9.94 -3.07
N TYR A 8 -1.24 10.17 -1.86
CA TYR A 8 -1.57 9.06 -0.97
C TYR A 8 -2.68 8.17 -1.53
N LYS A 9 -3.68 8.77 -2.18
CA LYS A 9 -4.74 8.00 -2.84
C LYS A 9 -4.19 7.11 -3.94
N LYS A 10 -3.31 7.65 -4.78
CA LYS A 10 -2.69 6.88 -5.85
C LYS A 10 -1.80 5.78 -5.32
N LEU A 11 -1.04 6.08 -4.27
CA LEU A 11 -0.22 5.08 -3.60
C LEU A 11 -1.08 3.95 -3.04
N GLY A 12 -2.18 4.30 -2.34
CA GLY A 12 -3.08 3.30 -1.80
C GLY A 12 -3.71 2.42 -2.87
N LEU A 13 -4.11 3.02 -4.00
CA LEU A 13 -4.64 2.27 -5.13
C LEU A 13 -3.60 1.31 -5.71
N ASN A 14 -2.35 1.75 -5.82
CA ASN A 14 -1.28 0.88 -6.31
C ASN A 14 -1.04 -0.30 -5.37
N ILE A 15 -1.03 -0.05 -4.07
CA ILE A 15 -0.88 -1.12 -3.07
C ILE A 15 -2.02 -2.13 -3.22
N SER A 16 -3.25 -1.65 -3.29
CA SER A 16 -4.41 -2.51 -3.45
C SER A 16 -4.32 -3.33 -4.74
N TYR A 17 -3.92 -2.71 -5.83
CA TYR A 17 -3.78 -3.37 -7.13
C TYR A 17 -2.78 -4.54 -7.04
N TYR A 18 -1.58 -4.27 -6.55
CA TYR A 18 -0.55 -5.32 -6.48
C TYR A 18 -0.88 -6.39 -5.45
N ARG A 19 -1.55 -6.02 -4.36
CA ARG A 19 -2.02 -6.98 -3.38
C ARG A 19 -3.00 -7.96 -4.00
N LYS A 20 -4.00 -7.44 -4.72
CA LYS A 20 -5.01 -8.27 -5.39
C LYS A 20 -4.39 -9.15 -6.46
N GLU A 21 -3.41 -8.61 -7.17
CA GLU A 21 -2.70 -9.37 -8.20
C GLU A 21 -1.99 -10.59 -7.62
N LYS A 22 -1.53 -10.49 -6.37
CA LYS A 22 -0.92 -11.61 -5.64
C LYS A 22 -1.96 -12.52 -4.99
N GLY A 23 -3.23 -12.20 -5.11
CA GLY A 23 -4.30 -13.01 -4.53
C GLY A 23 -4.42 -12.88 -3.02
N LEU A 24 -3.93 -11.78 -2.44
CA LEU A 24 -3.94 -11.59 -0.98
C LEU A 24 -5.08 -10.67 -0.56
N SER A 25 -5.74 -11.05 0.54
CA SER A 25 -6.69 -10.15 1.20
C SER A 25 -5.93 -9.09 1.99
N GLN A 26 -6.64 -8.03 2.40
CA GLN A 26 -6.05 -7.01 3.27
C GLN A 26 -5.52 -7.64 4.57
N LEU A 27 -6.28 -8.55 5.16
CA LEU A 27 -5.88 -9.23 6.39
C LEU A 27 -4.60 -10.05 6.17
N GLN A 28 -4.55 -10.80 5.06
CA GLN A 28 -3.38 -11.63 4.78
C GLN A 28 -2.11 -10.79 4.63
N LEU A 29 -2.16 -9.71 3.87
CA LEU A 29 -0.99 -8.84 3.72
C LEU A 29 -0.64 -8.16 5.04
N ALA A 30 -1.65 -7.68 5.78
CA ALA A 30 -1.43 -7.04 7.07
C ALA A 30 -0.70 -7.98 8.04
N GLU A 31 -1.14 -9.23 8.10
CA GLU A 31 -0.50 -10.22 8.97
C GLU A 31 0.96 -10.46 8.58
N ARG A 32 1.25 -10.51 7.30
CA ARG A 32 2.61 -10.77 6.80
C ARG A 32 3.59 -9.65 7.15
N ILE A 33 3.10 -8.42 7.23
CA ILE A 33 3.95 -7.27 7.56
C ILE A 33 3.72 -6.76 8.98
N ASN A 34 2.95 -7.53 9.76
CA ASN A 34 2.74 -7.29 11.20
C ASN A 34 2.08 -5.95 11.50
N ILE A 35 1.04 -5.62 10.74
CA ILE A 35 0.15 -4.49 11.06
C ILE A 35 -1.28 -4.99 11.13
N SER A 36 -2.19 -4.18 11.65
CA SER A 36 -3.60 -4.56 11.74
C SER A 36 -4.28 -4.46 10.37
N ARG A 37 -5.37 -5.22 10.19
CA ARG A 37 -6.20 -5.10 8.98
C ARG A 37 -6.75 -3.69 8.83
N THR A 38 -7.16 -3.07 9.96
CA THR A 38 -7.67 -1.70 9.96
C THR A 38 -6.63 -0.74 9.43
N HIS A 39 -5.36 -0.91 9.86
CA HIS A 39 -4.27 -0.07 9.39
C HIS A 39 -4.06 -0.25 7.88
N MET A 40 -4.06 -1.50 7.40
CA MET A 40 -3.93 -1.77 5.96
C MET A 40 -5.06 -1.10 5.17
N SER A 41 -6.30 -1.21 5.64
CA SER A 41 -7.45 -0.60 4.99
C SER A 41 -7.27 0.93 4.90
N ARG A 42 -6.80 1.55 5.97
CA ARG A 42 -6.59 3.00 6.00
C ARG A 42 -5.47 3.44 5.05
N ILE A 43 -4.43 2.62 4.91
CA ILE A 43 -3.36 2.89 3.95
C ILE A 43 -3.92 2.86 2.53
N GLU A 44 -4.69 1.83 2.19
CA GLU A 44 -5.23 1.66 0.84
C GLU A 44 -6.27 2.72 0.47
N THR A 45 -6.99 3.25 1.45
CA THR A 45 -8.01 4.30 1.22
C THR A 45 -7.47 5.70 1.47
N ALA A 46 -6.20 5.84 1.80
CA ALA A 46 -5.55 7.12 2.08
C ALA A 46 -6.18 7.85 3.26
N SER A 47 -6.64 7.09 4.27
CA SER A 47 -7.20 7.66 5.48
C SER A 47 -6.14 7.95 6.55
N CYS A 48 -4.90 7.59 6.29
CA CYS A 48 -3.76 7.88 7.17
C CYS A 48 -2.49 7.96 6.34
N ALA A 49 -1.46 8.58 6.90
CA ALA A 49 -0.14 8.56 6.31
C ALA A 49 0.47 7.17 6.50
N VAL A 50 1.43 6.81 5.65
CA VAL A 50 2.11 5.53 5.73
C VAL A 50 3.61 5.78 5.86
N SER A 51 4.27 5.02 6.74
CA SER A 51 5.71 5.15 6.92
C SER A 51 6.46 4.46 5.77
N LEU A 52 7.69 4.92 5.53
CA LEU A 52 8.55 4.26 4.55
C LEU A 52 8.84 2.82 4.94
N GLU A 53 8.98 2.55 6.23
CA GLU A 53 9.21 1.18 6.69
C GLU A 53 8.08 0.25 6.25
N VAL A 54 6.83 0.69 6.41
CA VAL A 54 5.68 -0.10 6.00
C VAL A 54 5.66 -0.26 4.48
N ILE A 55 5.97 0.79 3.74
CA ILE A 55 6.06 0.72 2.27
C ILE A 55 7.10 -0.31 1.84
N PHE A 56 8.28 -0.29 2.45
CA PHE A 56 9.32 -1.28 2.12
C PHE A 56 8.85 -2.70 2.39
N LYS A 57 8.19 -2.92 3.53
CA LYS A 57 7.65 -4.25 3.87
C LYS A 57 6.59 -4.71 2.87
N ILE A 58 5.71 -3.81 2.46
CA ILE A 58 4.69 -4.12 1.45
C ILE A 58 5.36 -4.52 0.14
N CYS A 59 6.33 -3.75 -0.32
CA CYS A 59 7.02 -4.04 -1.57
C CYS A 59 7.73 -5.39 -1.52
N GLU A 60 8.37 -5.71 -0.41
CA GLU A 60 9.04 -7.00 -0.25
C GLU A 60 8.04 -8.16 -0.30
N GLU A 61 6.94 -8.05 0.46
CA GLU A 61 5.93 -9.12 0.48
C GLU A 61 5.24 -9.31 -0.86
N LEU A 62 4.99 -8.22 -1.58
CA LEU A 62 4.34 -8.29 -2.87
C LEU A 62 5.33 -8.55 -4.02
N ASN A 63 6.62 -8.55 -3.72
CA ASN A 63 7.68 -8.68 -4.72
C ASN A 63 7.53 -7.65 -5.84
N VAL A 64 7.28 -6.40 -5.44
CA VAL A 64 7.11 -5.28 -6.35
C VAL A 64 8.23 -4.28 -6.11
N PRO A 65 8.96 -3.86 -7.17
CA PRO A 65 9.99 -2.83 -7.00
C PRO A 65 9.36 -1.54 -6.48
N ILE A 66 10.10 -0.82 -5.63
CA ILE A 66 9.56 0.39 -5.01
C ILE A 66 9.16 1.45 -6.03
N ASN A 67 9.87 1.53 -7.16
CA ASN A 67 9.51 2.49 -8.20
C ASN A 67 8.13 2.20 -8.81
N LYS A 68 7.71 0.93 -8.83
CA LYS A 68 6.39 0.56 -9.34
C LYS A 68 5.27 0.99 -8.40
N ILE A 69 5.49 0.88 -7.09
CA ILE A 69 4.47 1.26 -6.11
C ILE A 69 4.23 2.78 -6.15
N PHE A 70 5.25 3.55 -6.53
CA PHE A 70 5.17 5.01 -6.65
C PHE A 70 4.94 5.49 -8.08
N GLU A 71 4.65 4.59 -9.01
CA GLU A 71 4.37 4.96 -10.40
C GLU A 71 2.94 5.47 -10.51
N PHE A 72 2.77 6.77 -10.46
CA PHE A 72 1.45 7.41 -10.49
C PHE A 72 1.11 7.84 -11.91
N ARG A 73 -0.13 7.61 -12.27
CA ARG A 73 -0.66 7.96 -13.59
C ARG A 73 -1.66 9.10 -13.51
#